data_4ab789d87f7ea101628859d36fb2d4bf
#
_entry.id   4ab789d87f7ea101628859d36fb2d4bf
#
_cell.length_a   1.000
_cell.length_b   1.000
_cell.length_c   1.000
_cell.angle_alpha   90.00
_cell.angle_beta   90.00
_cell.angle_gamma   90.00
#
_symmetry.space_group_name_H-M   'P 1'
#
loop_
_entity.id
_entity.type
_entity.pdbx_description
1 polymer ?
#
loop_
_entity_poly.entity_id
_entity_poly.type
_entity_poly.pdbx_seq_one_letter_code
_entity_poly.pdbx_strand_id
1 'polypeptide(L)'
;MMATNRTLLEQARELQALAQTGLIYCKDPFDRERYERIRAMAVDMLSTQVDAPAGQVSRLLSAGYPTPKLDTRAAIFDEEGRILMTHENSGEWSLPGGWVDENQSIRSNAVKEVKEETGLDVRGERLIAVQDCANHNALTYPYGVLKFFVLCSRAGGWFSANIETTEIRYFEEDRLPRLSETRNTAEQIAMCFAAHRDPDWMTLFE
;
A
#
# COMPACT_ATOMS: atom_id res chain seq x y z
N MET A 1 19.49 -22.72 -4.61
CA MET A 1 18.60 -21.58 -4.82
C MET A 1 17.31 -22.14 -5.43
N MET A 2 16.25 -22.29 -4.63
CA MET A 2 14.97 -22.77 -5.17
C MET A 2 14.40 -21.69 -6.07
N ALA A 3 14.07 -22.05 -7.31
CA ALA A 3 13.36 -21.14 -8.21
C ALA A 3 11.97 -20.91 -7.62
N THR A 4 11.77 -19.77 -6.99
CA THR A 4 10.43 -19.28 -6.60
C THR A 4 9.62 -19.21 -7.90
N ASN A 5 8.48 -19.89 -7.92
CA ASN A 5 7.60 -19.94 -9.08
C ASN A 5 6.88 -18.58 -9.19
N ARG A 6 7.55 -17.60 -9.81
CA ARG A 6 7.06 -16.23 -9.98
C ARG A 6 5.82 -16.22 -10.86
N THR A 7 4.84 -15.45 -10.46
CA THR A 7 3.62 -15.21 -11.26
C THR A 7 3.96 -14.44 -12.55
N LEU A 8 3.08 -14.52 -13.54
CA LEU A 8 3.24 -13.75 -14.78
C LEU A 8 3.27 -12.23 -14.52
N LEU A 9 2.49 -11.77 -13.54
CA LEU A 9 2.48 -10.37 -13.11
C LEU A 9 3.84 -9.93 -12.56
N GLU A 10 4.45 -10.74 -11.68
CA GLU A 10 5.78 -10.45 -11.13
C GLU A 10 6.86 -10.44 -12.20
N GLN A 11 6.81 -11.40 -13.12
CA GLN A 11 7.75 -11.46 -14.26
C GLN A 11 7.59 -10.23 -15.17
N ALA A 12 6.38 -9.82 -15.47
CA ALA A 12 6.10 -8.64 -16.30
C ALA A 12 6.57 -7.34 -15.64
N ARG A 13 6.37 -7.19 -14.32
CA ARG A 13 6.91 -6.07 -13.53
C ARG A 13 8.44 -6.04 -13.58
N GLU A 14 9.09 -7.17 -13.39
CA GLU A 14 10.55 -7.25 -13.44
C GLU A 14 11.09 -6.91 -14.83
N LEU A 15 10.51 -7.45 -15.90
CA LEU A 15 10.89 -7.10 -17.29
C LEU A 15 10.74 -5.60 -17.55
N GLN A 16 9.64 -5.01 -17.12
CA GLN A 16 9.42 -3.56 -17.23
C GLN A 16 10.48 -2.77 -16.47
N ALA A 17 10.78 -3.15 -15.22
CA ALA A 17 11.77 -2.49 -14.39
C ALA A 17 13.19 -2.61 -14.97
N LEU A 18 13.58 -3.78 -15.47
CA LEU A 18 14.88 -3.99 -16.13
C LEU A 18 14.99 -3.13 -17.40
N ALA A 19 13.97 -3.11 -18.24
CA ALA A 19 13.96 -2.30 -19.45
C ALA A 19 14.01 -0.80 -19.12
N GLN A 20 13.23 -0.34 -18.14
CA GLN A 20 13.24 1.05 -17.68
C GLN A 20 14.61 1.46 -17.14
N THR A 21 15.24 0.61 -16.33
CA THR A 21 16.60 0.84 -15.82
C THR A 21 17.62 0.89 -16.97
N GLY A 22 17.50 -0.03 -17.94
CA GLY A 22 18.34 -0.02 -19.14
C GLY A 22 18.22 1.30 -19.90
N LEU A 23 17.01 1.83 -20.09
CA LEU A 23 16.77 3.11 -20.77
C LEU A 23 17.41 4.31 -20.07
N ILE A 24 17.56 4.27 -18.74
CA ILE A 24 18.22 5.33 -17.98
C ILE A 24 19.73 5.34 -18.21
N TYR A 25 20.35 4.16 -18.28
CA TYR A 25 21.79 4.03 -18.26
C TYR A 25 22.42 3.72 -19.63
N CYS A 26 21.64 3.21 -20.61
CA CYS A 26 22.18 2.89 -21.93
C CYS A 26 22.65 4.15 -22.66
N LYS A 27 23.81 4.00 -23.35
CA LYS A 27 24.39 5.05 -24.20
C LYS A 27 24.29 4.69 -25.69
N ASP A 28 24.18 3.41 -26.00
CA ASP A 28 24.08 2.90 -27.34
C ASP A 28 22.65 3.03 -27.88
N PRO A 29 22.44 3.59 -29.10
CA PRO A 29 21.09 3.77 -29.65
C PRO A 29 20.39 2.44 -29.97
N PHE A 30 21.14 1.39 -30.33
CA PHE A 30 20.57 0.06 -30.58
C PHE A 30 20.11 -0.62 -29.30
N ASP A 31 20.83 -0.40 -28.18
CA ASP A 31 20.40 -0.89 -26.88
C ASP A 31 19.16 -0.15 -26.41
N ARG A 32 19.08 1.16 -26.65
CA ARG A 32 17.88 1.97 -26.37
C ARG A 32 16.65 1.40 -27.07
N GLU A 33 16.75 1.14 -28.38
CA GLU A 33 15.66 0.56 -29.16
C GLU A 33 15.23 -0.81 -28.61
N ARG A 34 16.21 -1.65 -28.21
CA ARG A 34 15.92 -2.96 -27.59
C ARG A 34 15.17 -2.80 -26.27
N TYR A 35 15.62 -1.90 -25.39
CA TYR A 35 14.95 -1.66 -24.10
C TYR A 35 13.56 -1.05 -24.29
N GLU A 36 13.36 -0.12 -25.22
CA GLU A 36 12.03 0.41 -25.56
C GLU A 36 11.08 -0.70 -26.00
N ARG A 37 11.56 -1.63 -26.83
CA ARG A 37 10.79 -2.78 -27.29
C ARG A 37 10.46 -3.75 -26.14
N ILE A 38 11.44 -4.08 -25.29
CA ILE A 38 11.20 -4.94 -24.11
C ILE A 38 10.19 -4.28 -23.19
N ARG A 39 10.31 -2.98 -22.92
CA ARG A 39 9.38 -2.23 -22.10
C ARG A 39 7.96 -2.24 -22.66
N ALA A 40 7.80 -2.07 -23.97
CA ALA A 40 6.50 -2.14 -24.62
C ALA A 40 5.85 -3.53 -24.45
N MET A 41 6.59 -4.61 -24.70
CA MET A 41 6.08 -5.97 -24.46
C MET A 41 5.70 -6.22 -23.00
N ALA A 42 6.50 -5.73 -22.05
CA ALA A 42 6.19 -5.86 -20.64
C ALA A 42 4.92 -5.07 -20.25
N VAL A 43 4.71 -3.88 -20.80
CA VAL A 43 3.48 -3.09 -20.62
C VAL A 43 2.27 -3.83 -21.18
N ASP A 44 2.37 -4.48 -22.34
CA ASP A 44 1.29 -5.29 -22.91
C ASP A 44 0.96 -6.50 -22.02
N MET A 45 1.98 -7.19 -21.48
CA MET A 45 1.79 -8.26 -20.50
C MET A 45 1.10 -7.75 -19.24
N LEU A 46 1.56 -6.63 -18.69
CA LEU A 46 0.94 -5.99 -17.50
C LEU A 46 -0.51 -5.60 -17.77
N SER A 47 -0.82 -5.04 -18.94
CA SER A 47 -2.18 -4.62 -19.29
C SER A 47 -3.18 -5.77 -19.22
N THR A 48 -2.75 -6.97 -19.64
CA THR A 48 -3.54 -8.19 -19.56
C THR A 48 -3.73 -8.67 -18.11
N GLN A 49 -2.71 -8.50 -17.26
CA GLN A 49 -2.77 -8.96 -15.86
C GLN A 49 -3.56 -8.03 -14.94
N VAL A 50 -3.59 -6.72 -15.23
CA VAL A 50 -4.31 -5.72 -14.41
C VAL A 50 -5.64 -5.30 -15.01
N ASP A 51 -6.06 -5.93 -16.12
CA ASP A 51 -7.30 -5.63 -16.87
C ASP A 51 -7.44 -4.12 -17.17
N ALA A 52 -6.39 -3.53 -17.72
CA ALA A 52 -6.37 -2.11 -18.06
C ALA A 52 -5.65 -1.87 -19.40
N PRO A 53 -6.07 -0.86 -20.20
CA PRO A 53 -5.43 -0.54 -21.47
C PRO A 53 -3.94 -0.24 -21.32
N ALA A 54 -3.09 -0.74 -22.23
CA ALA A 54 -1.64 -0.56 -22.20
C ALA A 54 -1.21 0.92 -22.06
N GLY A 55 -1.91 1.86 -22.72
CA GLY A 55 -1.67 3.28 -22.57
C GLY A 55 -1.96 3.83 -21.16
N GLN A 56 -2.90 3.25 -20.43
CA GLN A 56 -3.15 3.58 -19.02
C GLN A 56 -2.06 3.00 -18.13
N VAL A 57 -1.70 1.73 -18.32
CA VAL A 57 -0.61 1.08 -17.58
C VAL A 57 0.70 1.85 -17.77
N SER A 58 1.03 2.25 -19.00
CA SER A 58 2.24 3.02 -19.31
C SER A 58 2.28 4.38 -18.56
N ARG A 59 1.12 5.04 -18.37
CA ARG A 59 1.05 6.30 -17.60
C ARG A 59 1.22 6.11 -16.09
N LEU A 60 0.86 4.94 -15.57
CA LEU A 60 1.02 4.62 -14.14
C LEU A 60 2.48 4.29 -13.78
N LEU A 61 3.29 3.91 -14.77
CA LEU A 61 4.70 3.59 -14.58
C LEU A 61 5.54 4.87 -14.63
N SER A 62 6.34 5.09 -13.60
CA SER A 62 7.20 6.29 -13.52
C SER A 62 8.24 6.33 -14.64
N ALA A 63 8.63 7.54 -15.04
CA ALA A 63 9.68 7.74 -16.04
C ALA A 63 11.10 7.59 -15.47
N GLY A 64 11.27 7.63 -14.14
CA GLY A 64 12.55 7.51 -13.45
C GLY A 64 12.96 6.06 -13.16
N TYR A 65 13.87 5.91 -12.20
CA TYR A 65 14.25 4.58 -11.71
C TYR A 65 13.03 3.87 -11.11
N PRO A 66 12.73 2.64 -11.53
CA PRO A 66 11.54 1.94 -11.08
C PRO A 66 11.69 1.51 -9.62
N THR A 67 10.84 2.06 -8.76
CA THR A 67 10.76 1.72 -7.33
C THR A 67 9.34 1.36 -6.96
N PRO A 68 9.12 0.57 -5.89
CA PRO A 68 7.79 0.39 -5.31
C PRO A 68 7.20 1.72 -4.86
N LYS A 69 5.87 1.85 -4.94
CA LYS A 69 5.14 2.90 -4.25
C LYS A 69 4.98 2.57 -2.78
N LEU A 70 4.81 3.60 -1.96
CA LEU A 70 4.66 3.47 -0.51
C LEU A 70 3.23 3.77 -0.12
N ASP A 71 2.64 2.92 0.73
CA ASP A 71 1.28 3.03 1.28
C ASP A 71 1.37 2.97 2.82
N THR A 72 0.68 3.84 3.53
CA THR A 72 0.61 3.82 5.00
C THR A 72 -0.77 3.43 5.49
N ARG A 73 -0.82 2.64 6.58
CA ARG A 73 -2.04 2.28 7.31
C ARG A 73 -1.85 2.57 8.78
N ALA A 74 -2.76 3.34 9.36
CA ALA A 74 -2.72 3.71 10.77
C ALA A 74 -3.59 2.75 11.60
N ALA A 75 -3.00 2.10 12.60
CA ALA A 75 -3.70 1.32 13.60
C ALA A 75 -3.94 2.19 14.84
N ILE A 76 -5.20 2.51 15.11
CA ILE A 76 -5.64 3.37 16.22
C ILE A 76 -6.61 2.57 17.07
N PHE A 77 -6.36 2.53 18.37
CA PHE A 77 -7.19 1.78 19.31
C PHE A 77 -7.88 2.71 20.32
N ASP A 78 -9.07 2.32 20.74
CA ASP A 78 -9.75 2.97 21.85
C ASP A 78 -9.35 2.34 23.21
N GLU A 79 -9.97 2.83 24.30
CA GLU A 79 -9.69 2.38 25.66
C GLU A 79 -10.13 0.92 25.90
N GLU A 80 -11.08 0.42 25.12
CA GLU A 80 -11.55 -0.97 25.14
C GLU A 80 -10.69 -1.90 24.25
N GLY A 81 -9.67 -1.36 23.58
CA GLY A 81 -8.75 -2.11 22.71
C GLY A 81 -9.37 -2.49 21.36
N ARG A 82 -10.39 -1.78 20.88
CA ARG A 82 -10.98 -1.95 19.55
C ARG A 82 -10.26 -1.09 18.54
N ILE A 83 -10.13 -1.59 17.30
CA ILE A 83 -9.41 -0.88 16.23
C ILE A 83 -10.33 0.03 15.43
N LEU A 84 -9.87 1.25 15.13
CA LEU A 84 -10.58 2.20 14.28
C LEU A 84 -10.49 1.80 12.81
N MET A 85 -11.63 1.82 12.14
CA MET A 85 -11.71 1.66 10.70
C MET A 85 -12.57 2.75 10.06
N THR A 86 -12.30 3.03 8.79
CA THR A 86 -13.05 3.95 7.93
C THR A 86 -13.95 3.17 6.98
N HIS A 87 -15.19 3.64 6.79
CA HIS A 87 -16.13 3.11 5.82
C HIS A 87 -15.98 3.85 4.50
N GLU A 88 -15.59 3.11 3.46
CA GLU A 88 -15.36 3.63 2.13
C GLU A 88 -16.66 3.73 1.30
N ASN A 89 -16.61 4.51 0.23
CA ASN A 89 -17.71 4.60 -0.73
C ASN A 89 -18.03 3.27 -1.43
N SER A 90 -17.11 2.32 -1.42
CA SER A 90 -17.32 0.93 -1.89
C SER A 90 -18.26 0.12 -1.01
N GLY A 91 -18.55 0.57 0.21
CA GLY A 91 -19.28 -0.16 1.23
C GLY A 91 -18.40 -1.14 2.04
N GLU A 92 -17.11 -1.07 1.88
CA GLU A 92 -16.11 -1.87 2.60
C GLU A 92 -15.37 -1.03 3.64
N TRP A 93 -14.70 -1.70 4.57
CA TRP A 93 -13.99 -1.06 5.66
C TRP A 93 -12.48 -1.28 5.55
N SER A 94 -11.72 -0.25 5.91
CA SER A 94 -10.26 -0.32 5.93
C SER A 94 -9.66 0.45 7.10
N LEU A 95 -8.40 0.19 7.42
CA LEU A 95 -7.63 1.07 8.27
C LEU A 95 -7.42 2.42 7.55
N PRO A 96 -7.53 3.55 8.24
CA PRO A 96 -7.24 4.84 7.66
C PRO A 96 -5.81 4.89 7.12
N GLY A 97 -5.62 5.50 5.95
CA GLY A 97 -4.33 5.60 5.30
C GLY A 97 -4.39 5.53 3.79
N GLY A 98 -3.28 5.88 3.15
CA GLY A 98 -3.17 5.98 1.70
C GLY A 98 -1.73 6.04 1.21
N TRP A 99 -1.59 6.47 -0.04
CA TRP A 99 -0.28 6.66 -0.66
C TRP A 99 0.55 7.70 0.09
N VAL A 100 1.85 7.44 0.21
CA VAL A 100 2.76 8.41 0.81
C VAL A 100 2.99 9.55 -0.17
N ASP A 101 2.59 10.75 0.23
CA ASP A 101 2.78 11.96 -0.54
C ASP A 101 4.25 12.38 -0.62
N GLU A 102 4.59 13.10 -1.67
CA GLU A 102 5.89 13.74 -1.81
C GLU A 102 6.15 14.67 -0.61
N ASN A 103 7.36 14.64 -0.08
CA ASN A 103 7.77 15.37 1.12
C ASN A 103 7.12 14.93 2.45
N GLN A 104 6.44 13.78 2.48
CA GLN A 104 5.99 13.15 3.71
C GLN A 104 6.93 12.03 4.14
N SER A 105 7.16 11.91 5.44
CA SER A 105 7.69 10.68 6.03
C SER A 105 6.57 9.67 6.25
N ILE A 106 6.90 8.40 6.43
CA ILE A 106 5.90 7.36 6.76
C ILE A 106 5.05 7.76 7.97
N ARG A 107 5.70 8.29 9.03
CA ARG A 107 4.99 8.73 10.23
C ARG A 107 4.07 9.92 9.95
N SER A 108 4.57 10.96 9.29
CA SER A 108 3.78 12.16 9.02
C SER A 108 2.64 11.90 8.05
N ASN A 109 2.85 11.02 7.05
CA ASN A 109 1.79 10.62 6.13
C ASN A 109 0.67 9.86 6.85
N ALA A 110 0.99 8.88 7.70
CA ALA A 110 -0.03 8.17 8.48
C ALA A 110 -0.87 9.13 9.34
N VAL A 111 -0.24 10.12 9.97
CA VAL A 111 -0.95 11.15 10.76
C VAL A 111 -1.82 12.04 9.86
N LYS A 112 -1.30 12.46 8.70
CA LYS A 112 -2.00 13.27 7.72
C LYS A 112 -3.25 12.56 7.20
N GLU A 113 -3.10 11.30 6.75
CA GLU A 113 -4.22 10.50 6.22
C GLU A 113 -5.34 10.32 7.27
N VAL A 114 -4.98 10.01 8.53
CA VAL A 114 -5.96 9.94 9.62
C VAL A 114 -6.71 11.26 9.76
N LYS A 115 -5.99 12.39 9.71
CA LYS A 115 -6.63 13.71 9.80
C LYS A 115 -7.58 13.99 8.65
N GLU A 116 -7.18 13.67 7.43
CA GLU A 116 -7.97 13.92 6.22
C GLU A 116 -9.19 13.00 6.14
N GLU A 117 -9.03 11.70 6.40
CA GLU A 117 -10.13 10.74 6.32
C GLU A 117 -11.07 10.78 7.51
N THR A 118 -10.59 11.07 8.72
CA THR A 118 -11.38 10.90 9.94
C THR A 118 -11.61 12.19 10.74
N GLY A 119 -10.84 13.25 10.48
CA GLY A 119 -10.86 14.47 11.30
C GLY A 119 -10.18 14.33 12.67
N LEU A 120 -9.72 13.12 13.04
CA LEU A 120 -9.06 12.89 14.32
C LEU A 120 -7.64 13.45 14.32
N ASP A 121 -7.17 13.87 15.50
CA ASP A 121 -5.79 14.19 15.76
C ASP A 121 -5.11 12.99 16.41
N VAL A 122 -4.01 12.52 15.81
CA VAL A 122 -3.26 11.36 16.28
C VAL A 122 -1.76 11.64 16.34
N ARG A 123 -1.06 10.80 17.09
CA ARG A 123 0.41 10.73 17.09
C ARG A 123 0.85 9.37 16.58
N GLY A 124 1.77 9.36 15.61
CA GLY A 124 2.41 8.12 15.17
C GLY A 124 3.45 7.69 16.21
N GLU A 125 3.22 6.56 16.86
CA GLU A 125 4.05 6.07 17.97
C GLU A 125 5.19 5.18 17.46
N ARG A 126 4.86 4.10 16.78
CA ARG A 126 5.85 3.13 16.28
C ARG A 126 5.42 2.48 14.98
N LEU A 127 6.38 1.95 14.26
CA LEU A 127 6.16 1.14 13.08
C LEU A 127 5.83 -0.30 13.52
N ILE A 128 4.69 -0.81 13.07
CA ILE A 128 4.25 -2.20 13.33
C ILE A 128 4.92 -3.13 12.33
N ALA A 129 4.79 -2.81 11.04
CA ALA A 129 5.33 -3.66 9.98
C ALA A 129 5.60 -2.87 8.69
N VAL A 130 6.50 -3.44 7.86
CA VAL A 130 6.68 -3.13 6.45
C VAL A 130 6.46 -4.40 5.66
N GLN A 131 5.47 -4.42 4.77
CA GLN A 131 5.09 -5.60 4.01
C GLN A 131 5.08 -5.32 2.50
N ASP A 132 5.56 -6.27 1.71
CA ASP A 132 5.30 -6.27 0.27
C ASP A 132 3.85 -6.71 0.03
N CYS A 133 3.04 -5.82 -0.54
CA CYS A 133 1.64 -6.12 -0.84
C CYS A 133 1.45 -7.36 -1.71
N ALA A 134 2.43 -7.72 -2.53
CA ALA A 134 2.35 -8.91 -3.38
C ALA A 134 2.23 -10.21 -2.58
N ASN A 135 2.76 -10.23 -1.33
CA ASN A 135 2.72 -11.41 -0.46
C ASN A 135 1.44 -11.51 0.39
N HIS A 136 0.69 -10.40 0.53
CA HIS A 136 -0.39 -10.30 1.52
C HIS A 136 -1.73 -9.87 0.96
N ASN A 137 -1.76 -9.08 -0.10
CA ASN A 137 -2.98 -8.51 -0.64
C ASN A 137 -3.21 -9.00 -2.07
N ALA A 138 -4.47 -9.27 -2.43
CA ALA A 138 -4.88 -9.58 -3.80
C ALA A 138 -4.80 -8.34 -4.70
N LEU A 139 -3.59 -7.80 -4.90
CA LEU A 139 -3.37 -6.58 -5.66
C LEU A 139 -2.92 -6.87 -7.09
N THR A 140 -3.54 -6.16 -8.04
CA THR A 140 -3.23 -6.21 -9.46
C THR A 140 -2.66 -4.87 -9.96
N TYR A 141 -1.79 -4.23 -9.17
CA TYR A 141 -1.08 -3.02 -9.65
C TYR A 141 0.02 -3.38 -10.63
N PRO A 142 0.31 -2.53 -11.64
CA PRO A 142 1.41 -2.74 -12.57
C PRO A 142 2.80 -2.45 -11.96
N TYR A 143 2.87 -2.07 -10.70
CA TYR A 143 4.08 -1.74 -9.92
C TYR A 143 4.05 -2.41 -8.54
N GLY A 144 5.20 -2.53 -7.90
CA GLY A 144 5.32 -2.98 -6.51
C GLY A 144 4.74 -1.95 -5.54
N VAL A 145 4.29 -2.42 -4.37
CA VAL A 145 3.79 -1.57 -3.29
C VAL A 145 4.33 -2.09 -1.96
N LEU A 146 4.98 -1.20 -1.20
CA LEU A 146 5.35 -1.48 0.19
C LEU A 146 4.35 -0.79 1.11
N LYS A 147 3.75 -1.56 1.99
CA LYS A 147 2.75 -1.11 2.95
C LYS A 147 3.35 -0.99 4.34
N PHE A 148 3.16 0.17 4.95
CA PHE A 148 3.68 0.52 6.27
C PHE A 148 2.52 0.60 7.26
N PHE A 149 2.51 -0.24 8.27
CA PHE A 149 1.54 -0.20 9.36
C PHE A 149 2.11 0.58 10.53
N VAL A 150 1.43 1.65 10.94
CA VAL A 150 1.89 2.56 11.99
C VAL A 150 0.90 2.52 13.15
N LEU A 151 1.39 2.18 14.35
CA LEU A 151 0.61 2.33 15.57
C LEU A 151 0.47 3.82 15.90
N CYS A 152 -0.76 4.28 16.09
CA CYS A 152 -1.06 5.66 16.41
C CYS A 152 -1.90 5.76 17.68
N SER A 153 -1.63 6.76 18.51
CA SER A 153 -2.45 7.13 19.66
C SER A 153 -3.34 8.32 19.32
N ARG A 154 -4.60 8.29 19.77
CA ARG A 154 -5.53 9.40 19.60
C ARG A 154 -5.14 10.55 20.53
N ALA A 155 -5.03 11.76 19.97
CA ALA A 155 -4.73 12.98 20.72
C ALA A 155 -5.94 13.93 20.82
N GLY A 156 -6.95 13.78 19.94
CA GLY A 156 -8.14 14.64 19.92
C GLY A 156 -8.90 14.55 18.60
N GLY A 157 -9.60 15.62 18.25
CA GLY A 157 -10.36 15.73 17.02
C GLY A 157 -11.71 15.02 17.06
N TRP A 158 -12.55 15.32 16.08
CA TRP A 158 -13.88 14.74 15.90
C TRP A 158 -14.08 14.32 14.46
N PHE A 159 -14.79 13.25 14.26
CA PHE A 159 -15.15 12.78 12.92
C PHE A 159 -16.09 13.80 12.23
N SER A 160 -15.81 14.05 10.96
CA SER A 160 -16.69 14.71 10.02
C SER A 160 -16.64 13.97 8.71
N ALA A 161 -17.80 13.49 8.24
CA ALA A 161 -17.90 12.80 6.96
C ALA A 161 -17.37 13.68 5.82
N ASN A 162 -16.65 13.07 4.90
CA ASN A 162 -16.04 13.74 3.75
C ASN A 162 -16.26 12.93 2.46
N ILE A 163 -15.58 13.31 1.36
CA ILE A 163 -15.76 12.68 0.05
C ILE A 163 -15.32 11.21 0.06
N GLU A 164 -14.34 10.85 0.89
CA GLU A 164 -13.71 9.51 0.89
C GLU A 164 -14.28 8.61 1.99
N THR A 165 -14.61 9.20 3.15
CA THR A 165 -15.04 8.47 4.35
C THR A 165 -16.42 8.91 4.80
N THR A 166 -17.37 7.98 4.78
CA THR A 166 -18.76 8.23 5.18
C THR A 166 -19.02 7.98 6.66
N GLU A 167 -18.26 7.08 7.27
CA GLU A 167 -18.39 6.65 8.66
C GLU A 167 -17.03 6.19 9.22
N ILE A 168 -16.82 6.36 10.52
CA ILE A 168 -15.74 5.69 11.26
C ILE A 168 -16.35 4.87 12.39
N ARG A 169 -15.75 3.72 12.69
CA ARG A 169 -16.18 2.87 13.80
C ARG A 169 -15.01 2.08 14.37
N TYR A 170 -15.09 1.77 15.65
CA TYR A 170 -14.18 0.86 16.34
C TYR A 170 -14.73 -0.57 16.32
N PHE A 171 -13.85 -1.55 16.04
CA PHE A 171 -14.21 -2.96 15.92
C PHE A 171 -13.36 -3.85 16.82
N GLU A 172 -13.97 -4.88 17.39
CA GLU A 172 -13.30 -5.97 18.08
C GLU A 172 -12.61 -6.89 17.06
N GLU A 173 -11.53 -7.55 17.47
CA GLU A 173 -10.73 -8.42 16.59
C GLU A 173 -11.54 -9.59 16.00
N ASP A 174 -12.47 -10.13 16.76
CA ASP A 174 -13.35 -11.25 16.37
C ASP A 174 -14.65 -10.82 15.67
N ARG A 175 -14.87 -9.51 15.50
CA ARG A 175 -16.10 -8.93 14.91
C ARG A 175 -15.79 -7.88 13.86
N LEU A 176 -14.82 -8.19 13.00
CA LEU A 176 -14.45 -7.29 11.90
C LEU A 176 -15.59 -7.21 10.87
N PRO A 177 -15.80 -6.04 10.26
CA PRO A 177 -16.77 -5.85 9.18
C PRO A 177 -16.24 -6.46 7.88
N ARG A 178 -17.00 -6.30 6.78
CA ARG A 178 -16.48 -6.61 5.44
C ARG A 178 -15.32 -5.71 5.10
N LEU A 179 -14.14 -6.31 4.90
CA LEU A 179 -12.89 -5.61 4.65
C LEU A 179 -12.67 -5.30 3.17
N SER A 180 -12.01 -4.18 2.92
CA SER A 180 -11.38 -3.88 1.64
C SER A 180 -10.02 -4.61 1.58
N GLU A 181 -10.02 -5.87 1.11
CA GLU A 181 -8.85 -6.76 1.15
C GLU A 181 -7.67 -6.25 0.30
N THR A 182 -7.93 -5.41 -0.68
CA THR A 182 -6.87 -4.71 -1.42
C THR A 182 -6.14 -3.70 -0.54
N ARG A 183 -6.81 -3.13 0.46
CA ARG A 183 -6.23 -2.17 1.40
C ARG A 183 -5.63 -2.85 2.62
N ASN A 184 -6.38 -3.72 3.27
CA ASN A 184 -5.88 -4.53 4.40
C ASN A 184 -6.67 -5.84 4.55
N THR A 185 -5.97 -6.90 4.90
CA THR A 185 -6.56 -8.23 5.15
C THR A 185 -6.83 -8.43 6.64
N ALA A 186 -7.58 -9.47 6.98
CA ALA A 186 -7.86 -9.83 8.37
C ALA A 186 -6.55 -10.16 9.13
N GLU A 187 -5.59 -10.82 8.48
CA GLU A 187 -4.29 -11.14 9.05
C GLU A 187 -3.48 -9.88 9.37
N GLN A 188 -3.53 -8.89 8.49
CA GLN A 188 -2.87 -7.59 8.73
C GLN A 188 -3.50 -6.84 9.90
N ILE A 189 -4.81 -6.92 10.07
CA ILE A 189 -5.51 -6.35 11.23
C ILE A 189 -5.16 -7.10 12.50
N ALA A 190 -5.16 -8.44 12.49
CA ALA A 190 -4.75 -9.27 13.62
C ALA A 190 -3.30 -8.95 14.06
N MET A 191 -2.39 -8.73 13.11
CA MET A 191 -1.03 -8.25 13.37
C MET A 191 -1.03 -6.89 14.10
N CYS A 192 -1.90 -5.95 13.70
CA CYS A 192 -2.03 -4.66 14.40
C CYS A 192 -2.53 -4.83 15.85
N PHE A 193 -3.48 -5.74 16.09
CA PHE A 193 -3.94 -6.08 17.45
C PHE A 193 -2.81 -6.71 18.28
N ALA A 194 -2.05 -7.63 17.72
CA ALA A 194 -0.91 -8.24 18.39
C ALA A 194 0.14 -7.19 18.78
N ALA A 195 0.47 -6.29 17.86
CA ALA A 195 1.40 -5.19 18.11
C ALA A 195 0.90 -4.20 19.16
N HIS A 196 -0.42 -3.96 19.23
CA HIS A 196 -1.03 -3.09 20.23
C HIS A 196 -0.91 -3.67 21.64
N ARG A 197 -1.10 -5.00 21.77
CA ARG A 197 -1.03 -5.70 23.06
C ARG A 197 0.39 -5.92 23.58
N ASP A 198 1.38 -5.90 22.69
CA ASP A 198 2.77 -6.15 23.03
C ASP A 198 3.58 -4.84 23.08
N PRO A 199 3.94 -4.34 24.28
CA PRO A 199 4.77 -3.14 24.42
C PRO A 199 6.18 -3.32 23.83
N ASP A 200 6.70 -4.55 23.77
CA ASP A 200 8.03 -4.90 23.27
C ASP A 200 8.00 -5.35 21.81
N TRP A 201 6.90 -5.10 21.10
CA TRP A 201 6.75 -5.47 19.70
C TRP A 201 7.93 -5.03 18.83
N MET A 202 8.56 -5.98 18.19
CA MET A 202 9.58 -5.70 17.18
C MET A 202 8.91 -5.54 15.80
N THR A 203 9.26 -4.46 15.11
CA THR A 203 8.76 -4.21 13.75
C THR A 203 9.01 -5.41 12.84
N LEU A 204 7.95 -5.95 12.24
CA LEU A 204 8.06 -6.97 11.20
C LEU A 204 8.39 -6.29 9.86
N PHE A 205 9.32 -6.85 9.11
CA PHE A 205 9.67 -6.32 7.78
C PHE A 205 10.14 -7.42 6.83
N GLU A 206 9.89 -7.22 5.55
CA GLU A 206 10.25 -8.11 4.44
C GLU A 206 11.26 -7.46 3.50
#